data_00e12d3011db51685fb2c82a6d55e043
#
_entry.id   00e12d3011db51685fb2c82a6d55e043
#
_cell.length_a   1.000
_cell.length_b   1.000
_cell.length_c   1.000
_cell.angle_alpha   90.00
_cell.angle_beta   90.00
_cell.angle_gamma   90.00
#
_symmetry.space_group_name_H-M   'P 1'
#
loop_
_entity.id
_entity.type
_entity.pdbx_description
1 polymer ?
#
loop_
_entity_poly.entity_id
_entity_poly.type
_entity_poly.pdbx_seq_one_letter_code
_entity_poly.pdbx_strand_id
1 'polypeptide(L)'
;MLNILIKETDSFFRDGLQRFLGEFFFHNFRHQLYFEVELTPENVSAADIIFLSLCHGETLTCYPELQARKKGIVIGLVDDEQRFSAFPSCFQDMIFISRRASLDRIGEALFIAWYRTQLPGY
;
A
#
# COMPACT_ATOMS: atom_id res chain seq x y z
N MET A 1 3.28 -0.41 17.00
CA MET A 1 2.06 -0.50 16.18
C MET A 1 2.33 0.13 14.81
N LEU A 2 1.94 -0.57 13.75
CA LEU A 2 2.08 -0.07 12.38
C LEU A 2 0.78 0.60 11.94
N ASN A 3 0.91 1.75 11.31
CA ASN A 3 -0.22 2.46 10.74
C ASN A 3 -0.34 2.14 9.26
N ILE A 4 -1.47 1.58 8.86
CA ILE A 4 -1.73 1.19 7.47
C ILE A 4 -2.93 1.97 6.96
N LEU A 5 -2.73 2.69 5.86
CA LEU A 5 -3.78 3.43 5.19
C LEU A 5 -4.24 2.63 3.98
N ILE A 6 -5.54 2.35 3.90
CA ILE A 6 -6.12 1.61 2.77
C ILE A 6 -7.19 2.48 2.12
N LYS A 7 -6.91 2.99 0.94
CA LYS A 7 -7.86 3.74 0.12
C LYS A 7 -8.48 2.76 -0.87
N GLU A 8 -9.63 2.17 -0.50
CA GLU A 8 -10.35 1.20 -1.32
C GLU A 8 -11.85 1.35 -1.08
N THR A 9 -12.60 1.50 -2.16
CA THR A 9 -14.06 1.67 -2.07
C THR A 9 -14.81 0.36 -1.97
N ASP A 10 -14.23 -0.75 -2.45
CA ASP A 10 -14.84 -2.07 -2.31
C ASP A 10 -14.64 -2.59 -0.89
N SER A 11 -15.72 -2.58 -0.10
CA SER A 11 -15.63 -2.95 1.31
C SER A 11 -15.27 -4.42 1.51
N PHE A 12 -15.69 -5.31 0.60
CA PHE A 12 -15.32 -6.73 0.70
C PHE A 12 -13.83 -6.93 0.49
N PHE A 13 -13.29 -6.31 -0.53
CA PHE A 13 -11.86 -6.39 -0.81
C PHE A 13 -11.06 -5.77 0.34
N ARG A 14 -11.48 -4.60 0.82
CA ARG A 14 -10.81 -3.91 1.92
C ARG A 14 -10.81 -4.74 3.20
N ASP A 15 -11.95 -5.33 3.55
CA ASP A 15 -12.06 -6.14 4.77
C ASP A 15 -11.19 -7.40 4.69
N GLY A 16 -11.18 -8.05 3.52
CA GLY A 16 -10.32 -9.21 3.30
C GLY A 16 -8.84 -8.85 3.37
N LEU A 17 -8.47 -7.72 2.80
CA LEU A 17 -7.10 -7.22 2.85
C LEU A 17 -6.67 -6.89 4.27
N GLN A 18 -7.53 -6.21 5.05
CA GLN A 18 -7.24 -5.88 6.44
C GLN A 18 -7.00 -7.14 7.27
N ARG A 19 -7.84 -8.16 7.09
CA ARG A 19 -7.70 -9.41 7.81
C ARG A 19 -6.40 -10.11 7.45
N PHE A 20 -6.10 -10.19 6.16
CA PHE A 20 -4.86 -10.80 5.69
C PHE A 20 -3.63 -10.08 6.25
N LEU A 21 -3.62 -8.75 6.19
CA LEU A 21 -2.50 -7.95 6.68
C LEU A 21 -2.29 -8.12 8.17
N GLY A 22 -3.39 -8.15 8.95
CA GLY A 22 -3.30 -8.36 10.39
C GLY A 22 -2.62 -9.66 10.72
N GLU A 23 -3.02 -10.74 10.06
CA GLU A 23 -2.41 -12.06 10.26
C GLU A 23 -0.97 -12.09 9.76
N PHE A 24 -0.71 -11.51 8.59
CA PHE A 24 0.60 -11.50 7.98
C PHE A 24 1.63 -10.83 8.89
N PHE A 25 1.35 -9.64 9.37
CA PHE A 25 2.29 -8.89 10.20
C PHE A 25 2.41 -9.47 11.60
N PHE A 26 1.34 -10.02 12.13
CA PHE A 26 1.42 -10.68 13.44
C PHE A 26 2.28 -11.93 13.37
N HIS A 27 2.07 -12.80 12.39
CA HIS A 27 2.79 -14.07 12.30
C HIS A 27 4.25 -13.88 11.88
N ASN A 28 4.54 -12.95 10.99
CA ASN A 28 5.89 -12.78 10.45
C ASN A 28 6.75 -11.81 11.26
N PHE A 29 6.14 -10.78 11.84
CA PHE A 29 6.89 -9.69 12.47
C PHE A 29 6.41 -9.35 13.87
N ARG A 30 5.37 -9.99 14.36
CA ARG A 30 4.77 -9.74 15.68
C ARG A 30 4.32 -8.29 15.86
N HIS A 31 3.90 -7.63 14.78
CA HIS A 31 3.36 -6.28 14.82
C HIS A 31 1.84 -6.29 14.89
N GLN A 32 1.30 -5.40 15.69
CA GLN A 32 -0.13 -5.06 15.65
C GLN A 32 -0.33 -3.91 14.69
N LEU A 33 -1.50 -3.89 14.04
CA LEU A 33 -1.81 -2.91 13.01
C LEU A 33 -2.92 -1.98 13.45
N TYR A 34 -2.83 -0.74 13.01
CA TYR A 34 -3.90 0.23 13.09
C TYR A 34 -4.25 0.66 11.66
N PHE A 35 -5.54 0.56 11.31
CA PHE A 35 -5.98 0.83 9.94
C PHE A 35 -6.71 2.16 9.85
N GLU A 36 -6.36 2.96 8.84
CA GLU A 36 -7.08 4.15 8.42
C GLU A 36 -7.62 3.93 7.03
N VAL A 37 -8.80 4.47 6.75
CA VAL A 37 -9.47 4.30 5.45
C VAL A 37 -9.69 5.60 4.72
N GLU A 38 -9.45 6.75 5.36
CA GLU A 38 -9.58 8.05 4.73
C GLU A 38 -8.24 8.56 4.25
N LEU A 39 -8.18 9.00 3.01
CA LEU A 39 -6.98 9.56 2.42
C LEU A 39 -6.91 11.05 2.77
N THR A 40 -6.24 11.35 3.86
CA THR A 40 -5.99 12.74 4.30
C THR A 40 -4.49 12.96 4.42
N PRO A 41 -4.03 14.22 4.35
CA PRO A 41 -2.60 14.49 4.55
C PRO A 41 -2.08 13.99 5.91
N GLU A 42 -2.90 14.08 6.95
CA GLU A 42 -2.53 13.63 8.29
C GLU A 42 -2.34 12.11 8.32
N ASN A 43 -3.27 11.35 7.72
CA ASN A 43 -3.19 9.90 7.68
C ASN A 43 -2.03 9.43 6.80
N VAL A 44 -1.79 10.12 5.68
CA VAL A 44 -0.65 9.82 4.80
C VAL A 44 0.67 10.04 5.54
N SER A 45 0.78 11.15 6.25
CA SER A 45 1.99 11.48 7.00
C SER A 45 2.30 10.46 8.10
N ALA A 46 1.26 9.90 8.73
CA ALA A 46 1.41 8.95 9.83
C ALA A 46 1.57 7.50 9.34
N ALA A 47 1.23 7.20 8.09
CA ALA A 47 1.18 5.83 7.59
C ALA A 47 2.57 5.23 7.41
N ASP A 48 2.70 3.96 7.81
CA ASP A 48 3.88 3.16 7.52
C ASP A 48 3.74 2.45 6.16
N ILE A 49 2.52 2.08 5.80
CA ILE A 49 2.20 1.45 4.50
C ILE A 49 0.90 2.07 3.99
N ILE A 50 0.87 2.41 2.71
CA ILE A 50 -0.29 2.96 2.04
C ILE A 50 -0.70 2.05 0.90
N PHE A 51 -1.91 1.51 0.96
CA PHE A 51 -2.54 0.78 -0.14
C PHE A 51 -3.48 1.74 -0.85
N LEU A 52 -3.24 1.96 -2.13
CA LEU A 52 -4.02 2.89 -2.94
C LEU A 52 -4.59 2.17 -4.14
N SER A 53 -5.93 2.00 -4.18
CA SER A 53 -6.61 1.45 -5.34
C SER A 53 -6.77 2.51 -6.40
N LEU A 54 -6.26 2.22 -7.60
CA LEU A 54 -6.37 3.09 -8.75
C LEU A 54 -7.37 2.50 -9.72
N CYS A 55 -8.43 3.24 -10.00
CA CYS A 55 -9.42 2.86 -10.99
C CYS A 55 -8.92 3.15 -12.39
N HIS A 56 -9.59 2.58 -13.38
CA HIS A 56 -9.26 2.81 -14.78
C HIS A 56 -9.30 4.32 -15.10
N GLY A 57 -8.24 4.84 -15.67
CA GLY A 57 -8.12 6.24 -16.00
C GLY A 57 -7.61 7.15 -14.89
N GLU A 58 -7.50 6.65 -13.66
CA GLU A 58 -6.93 7.41 -12.57
C GLU A 58 -5.40 7.43 -12.64
N THR A 59 -4.82 8.52 -12.18
CA THR A 59 -3.36 8.69 -12.08
C THR A 59 -3.02 9.16 -10.67
N LEU A 60 -1.74 9.12 -10.34
CA LEU A 60 -1.28 9.58 -9.03
C LEU A 60 -1.54 11.08 -8.81
N THR A 61 -1.67 11.85 -9.88
CA THR A 61 -2.00 13.27 -9.78
C THR A 61 -3.41 13.51 -9.22
N CYS A 62 -4.28 12.50 -9.25
CA CYS A 62 -5.60 12.58 -8.64
C CYS A 62 -5.55 12.51 -7.11
N TYR A 63 -4.39 12.25 -6.53
CA TYR A 63 -4.23 12.05 -5.09
C TYR A 63 -3.12 12.96 -4.53
N PRO A 64 -3.36 14.29 -4.50
CA PRO A 64 -2.33 15.22 -4.03
C PRO A 64 -1.96 15.02 -2.56
N GLU A 65 -2.82 14.36 -1.78
CA GLU A 65 -2.56 14.05 -0.36
C GLU A 65 -1.31 13.20 -0.18
N LEU A 66 -0.92 12.42 -1.20
CA LEU A 66 0.29 11.59 -1.14
C LEU A 66 1.57 12.41 -0.98
N GLN A 67 1.55 13.69 -1.31
CA GLN A 67 2.71 14.56 -1.11
C GLN A 67 3.05 14.73 0.38
N ALA A 68 2.10 14.47 1.26
CA ALA A 68 2.36 14.50 2.70
C ALA A 68 3.10 13.26 3.22
N ARG A 69 3.36 12.28 2.37
CA ARG A 69 4.06 11.05 2.75
C ARG A 69 5.45 11.37 3.27
N LYS A 70 5.79 10.82 4.43
CA LYS A 70 7.10 10.99 5.06
C LYS A 70 7.95 9.74 4.99
N LYS A 71 7.38 8.59 5.33
CA LYS A 71 8.11 7.33 5.47
C LYS A 71 7.40 6.14 4.84
N GLY A 72 6.15 6.28 4.44
CA GLY A 72 5.31 5.15 4.05
C GLY A 72 5.72 4.51 2.74
N ILE A 73 5.57 3.19 2.69
CA ILE A 73 5.64 2.43 1.46
C ILE A 73 4.28 2.57 0.76
N VAL A 74 4.28 2.88 -0.54
CA VAL A 74 3.04 3.02 -1.29
C VAL A 74 2.88 1.82 -2.21
N ILE A 75 1.73 1.14 -2.08
CA ILE A 75 1.38 0.00 -2.93
C ILE A 75 0.13 0.36 -3.69
N GLY A 76 0.26 0.46 -5.01
CA GLY A 76 -0.87 0.73 -5.90
C GLY A 76 -1.57 -0.56 -6.30
N LEU A 77 -2.86 -0.66 -6.01
CA LEU A 77 -3.69 -1.78 -6.43
C LEU A 77 -4.36 -1.41 -7.75
N VAL A 78 -4.02 -2.11 -8.81
CA VAL A 78 -4.42 -1.75 -10.17
C VAL A 78 -5.04 -2.95 -10.88
N ASP A 79 -5.82 -2.67 -11.94
CA ASP A 79 -6.43 -3.75 -12.73
C ASP A 79 -5.41 -4.41 -13.66
N ASP A 80 -4.43 -3.63 -14.14
CA ASP A 80 -3.39 -4.11 -15.06
C ASP A 80 -2.04 -3.54 -14.63
N GLU A 81 -1.19 -4.39 -14.07
CA GLU A 81 0.14 -4.02 -13.59
C GLU A 81 1.01 -3.42 -14.71
N GLN A 82 0.95 -3.99 -15.91
CA GLN A 82 1.81 -3.57 -17.02
C GLN A 82 1.50 -2.14 -17.47
N ARG A 83 0.23 -1.76 -17.40
CA ARG A 83 -0.19 -0.44 -17.80
C ARG A 83 0.40 0.66 -16.94
N PHE A 84 0.50 0.40 -15.63
CA PHE A 84 0.96 1.40 -14.67
C PHE A 84 2.47 1.40 -14.50
N SER A 85 3.13 0.28 -14.74
CA SER A 85 4.58 0.20 -14.64
C SER A 85 5.31 1.06 -15.66
N ALA A 86 4.64 1.45 -16.75
CA ALA A 86 5.21 2.31 -17.79
C ALA A 86 5.13 3.80 -17.47
N PHE A 87 4.40 4.20 -16.41
CA PHE A 87 4.26 5.62 -16.09
C PHE A 87 5.44 6.13 -15.30
N PRO A 88 6.00 7.29 -15.67
CA PRO A 88 6.96 7.98 -14.81
C PRO A 88 6.22 8.41 -13.54
N SER A 89 6.62 7.86 -12.43
CA SER A 89 6.01 8.14 -11.14
C SER A 89 6.88 9.14 -10.38
N CYS A 90 6.25 10.12 -9.74
CA CYS A 90 6.93 10.96 -8.76
C CYS A 90 7.37 10.13 -7.55
N PHE A 91 6.84 8.93 -7.41
CA PHE A 91 7.15 7.99 -6.35
C PHE A 91 7.88 6.80 -6.96
N GLN A 92 9.20 6.90 -7.07
CA GLN A 92 10.03 5.86 -7.69
C GLN A 92 10.03 4.56 -6.92
N ASP A 93 9.65 4.61 -5.64
CA ASP A 93 9.58 3.45 -4.76
C ASP A 93 8.18 2.84 -4.67
N MET A 94 7.23 3.31 -5.47
CA MET A 94 5.88 2.78 -5.47
C MET A 94 5.82 1.42 -6.14
N ILE A 95 5.12 0.49 -5.51
CA ILE A 95 4.92 -0.87 -6.01
C ILE A 95 3.50 -1.00 -6.55
N PHE A 96 3.36 -1.55 -7.75
CA PHE A 96 2.05 -1.81 -8.34
C PHE A 96 1.74 -3.29 -8.32
N ILE A 97 0.57 -3.65 -7.81
CA ILE A 97 0.11 -5.05 -7.71
C ILE A 97 -1.30 -5.11 -8.29
N SER A 98 -1.58 -6.16 -9.07
CA SER A 98 -2.92 -6.38 -9.60
C SER A 98 -3.89 -6.67 -8.46
N ARG A 99 -5.09 -6.08 -8.52
CA ARG A 99 -6.19 -6.40 -7.61
C ARG A 99 -6.61 -7.86 -7.69
N ARG A 100 -6.29 -8.53 -8.79
CA ARG A 100 -6.59 -9.95 -9.02
C ARG A 100 -5.49 -10.86 -8.52
N ALA A 101 -4.39 -10.30 -8.02
CA ALA A 101 -3.30 -11.11 -7.49
C ALA A 101 -3.78 -11.86 -6.25
N SER A 102 -3.20 -13.05 -6.05
CA SER A 102 -3.48 -13.83 -4.85
C SER A 102 -2.95 -13.10 -3.62
N LEU A 103 -3.49 -13.46 -2.45
CA LEU A 103 -2.97 -12.92 -1.19
C LEU A 103 -1.52 -13.31 -0.98
N ASP A 104 -1.10 -14.48 -1.45
CA ASP A 104 0.30 -14.90 -1.37
C ASP A 104 1.21 -13.95 -2.15
N ARG A 105 0.77 -13.54 -3.34
CA ARG A 105 1.53 -12.58 -4.17
C ARG A 105 1.66 -11.22 -3.46
N ILE A 106 0.57 -10.76 -2.86
CA ILE A 106 0.58 -9.51 -2.09
C ILE A 106 1.53 -9.64 -0.90
N GLY A 107 1.49 -10.78 -0.21
CA GLY A 107 2.37 -11.05 0.92
C GLY A 107 3.84 -11.06 0.52
N GLU A 108 4.18 -11.66 -0.63
CA GLU A 108 5.55 -11.66 -1.12
C GLU A 108 6.06 -10.24 -1.39
N ALA A 109 5.25 -9.43 -2.06
CA ALA A 109 5.62 -8.05 -2.35
C ALA A 109 5.81 -7.24 -1.08
N LEU A 110 4.92 -7.43 -0.10
CA LEU A 110 5.01 -6.78 1.20
C LEU A 110 6.27 -7.19 1.95
N PHE A 111 6.57 -8.48 1.95
CA PHE A 111 7.75 -9.00 2.64
C PHE A 111 9.02 -8.35 2.11
N ILE A 112 9.15 -8.30 0.79
CA ILE A 112 10.31 -7.69 0.15
C ILE A 112 10.38 -6.20 0.47
N ALA A 113 9.28 -5.48 0.31
CA ALA A 113 9.25 -4.04 0.55
C ALA A 113 9.54 -3.71 2.01
N TRP A 114 8.91 -4.44 2.93
CA TRP A 114 9.13 -4.23 4.36
C TRP A 114 10.56 -4.56 4.79
N TYR A 115 11.11 -5.66 4.27
CA TYR A 115 12.47 -6.06 4.58
C TYR A 115 13.47 -4.98 4.15
N ARG A 116 13.26 -4.37 2.99
CA ARG A 116 14.13 -3.30 2.51
C ARG A 116 14.16 -2.10 3.46
N THR A 117 13.04 -1.76 4.08
CA THR A 117 13.00 -0.62 4.99
C THR A 117 13.78 -0.87 6.27
N GLN A 118 14.09 -2.13 6.57
CA GLN A 118 14.84 -2.51 7.77
C GLN A 118 16.35 -2.59 7.52
N LEU A 119 16.80 -2.45 6.27
CA LEU A 119 18.20 -2.51 5.95
C LEU A 119 18.91 -1.19 6.28
N PRO A 120 20.16 -1.25 6.78
CA PRO A 120 20.94 -0.03 7.03
C PRO A 120 21.14 0.77 5.74
N GLY A 121 20.99 2.08 5.85
CA GLY A 121 21.22 2.99 4.72
C GLY A 121 20.03 3.17 3.80
N TYR A 122 18.91 2.53 4.09
CA TYR A 122 17.69 2.69 3.29
C TYR A 122 16.93 3.96 3.70
#